data_1a0c5f09488509ad10ce30df39d0e043
#
_entry.id   1a0c5f09488509ad10ce30df39d0e043
#
_cell.length_a   1.000
_cell.length_b   1.000
_cell.length_c   1.000
_cell.angle_alpha   90.00
_cell.angle_beta   90.00
_cell.angle_gamma   90.00
#
_symmetry.space_group_name_H-M   'P 1'
#
loop_
_entity.id
_entity.type
_entity.pdbx_description
1 polymer ?
#
loop_
_entity_poly.entity_id
_entity_poly.type
_entity_poly.pdbx_seq_one_letter_code
_entity_poly.pdbx_strand_id
1 'polypeptide(L)'
;MEEDILLKLENVEICREENRVLHDACLTLRNGEFVYVIGKVGSGKSSLLKSLYCEIPILRGEARIMDYNLTKMKRKDIPYLRRKLGIVFQDFQLLTDRSVSKNLEFVLKATGWKKKSEIKERIDNVLRQVGMQDKGYKMPHELSGGEQQRIVIARALLNNPKLILADEPTGNLDPETSGQIVQ
;
A
#
# COMPACT_ATOMS: atom_id res chain seq x y z
N MET A 1 4.74 -24.48 -9.86
CA MET A 1 4.45 -24.25 -8.42
C MET A 1 5.26 -23.10 -7.78
N GLU A 2 6.36 -22.61 -8.39
CA GLU A 2 7.01 -21.35 -7.98
C GLU A 2 6.34 -20.10 -8.59
N GLU A 3 5.58 -20.25 -9.65
CA GLU A 3 4.93 -19.15 -10.38
C GLU A 3 3.82 -18.40 -9.61
N ASP A 4 3.38 -18.93 -8.46
CA ASP A 4 2.27 -18.39 -7.68
C ASP A 4 2.71 -17.58 -6.43
N ILE A 5 4.02 -17.48 -6.18
CA ILE A 5 4.55 -16.76 -5.02
C ILE A 5 4.68 -15.26 -5.34
N LEU A 6 3.92 -14.43 -4.61
CA LEU A 6 3.98 -12.98 -4.72
C LEU A 6 5.06 -12.34 -3.84
N LEU A 7 5.28 -12.91 -2.64
CA LEU A 7 6.27 -12.42 -1.68
C LEU A 7 6.99 -13.60 -1.05
N LYS A 8 8.31 -13.53 -0.98
CA LYS A 8 9.15 -14.49 -0.26
C LYS A 8 10.22 -13.76 0.54
N LEU A 9 10.26 -14.01 1.83
CA LEU A 9 11.29 -13.56 2.76
C LEU A 9 11.95 -14.78 3.38
N GLU A 10 13.28 -14.82 3.42
CA GLU A 10 14.07 -15.88 4.03
C GLU A 10 15.19 -15.25 4.88
N ASN A 11 15.12 -15.48 6.19
CA ASN A 11 16.09 -14.99 7.18
C ASN A 11 16.37 -13.48 7.06
N VAL A 12 15.32 -12.68 6.86
CA VAL A 12 15.45 -11.24 6.63
C VAL A 12 15.74 -10.51 7.93
N GLU A 13 16.76 -9.65 7.90
CA GLU A 13 17.06 -8.69 8.97
C GLU A 13 16.77 -7.27 8.50
N ILE A 14 16.05 -6.53 9.36
CA ILE A 14 15.73 -5.12 9.14
C ILE A 14 16.25 -4.31 10.31
N CYS A 15 16.99 -3.24 10.01
CA CYS A 15 17.43 -2.26 11.00
C CYS A 15 16.77 -0.90 10.71
N ARG A 16 16.48 -0.19 11.78
CA ARG A 16 16.10 1.21 11.73
C ARG A 16 17.15 1.99 12.52
N GLU A 17 17.90 2.85 11.82
CA GLU A 17 19.10 3.49 12.36
C GLU A 17 20.12 2.43 12.79
N GLU A 18 20.56 2.43 14.05
CA GLU A 18 21.49 1.42 14.59
C GLU A 18 20.78 0.24 15.27
N ASN A 19 19.45 0.28 15.40
CA ASN A 19 18.69 -0.74 16.10
C ASN A 19 18.13 -1.79 15.13
N ARG A 20 18.41 -3.05 15.43
CA ARG A 20 17.75 -4.18 14.74
C ARG A 20 16.31 -4.28 15.21
N VAL A 21 15.36 -4.17 14.28
CA VAL A 21 13.92 -4.22 14.58
C VAL A 21 13.31 -5.56 14.22
N LEU A 22 13.91 -6.30 13.27
CA LEU A 22 13.49 -7.64 12.88
C LEU A 22 14.68 -8.54 12.65
N HIS A 23 14.58 -9.79 13.12
CA HIS A 23 15.57 -10.84 13.00
C HIS A 23 14.94 -12.06 12.34
N ASP A 24 15.69 -12.70 11.45
CA ASP A 24 15.35 -14.00 10.87
C ASP A 24 13.89 -14.12 10.39
N ALA A 25 13.34 -13.00 9.85
CA ALA A 25 11.98 -12.96 9.38
C ALA A 25 11.82 -13.84 8.13
N CYS A 26 10.91 -14.80 8.21
CA CYS A 26 10.54 -15.67 7.12
C CYS A 26 9.04 -15.54 6.84
N LEU A 27 8.68 -15.32 5.58
CA LEU A 27 7.29 -15.20 5.14
C LEU A 27 7.19 -15.60 3.66
N THR A 28 6.21 -16.42 3.34
CA THR A 28 5.84 -16.70 1.95
C THR A 28 4.37 -16.35 1.78
N LEU A 29 4.05 -15.56 0.76
CA LEU A 29 2.69 -15.18 0.39
C LEU A 29 2.44 -15.54 -1.07
N ARG A 30 1.35 -16.26 -1.31
CA ARG A 30 0.90 -16.65 -2.65
C ARG A 30 -0.23 -15.77 -3.15
N ASN A 31 -0.52 -15.88 -4.43
CA ASN A 31 -1.65 -15.19 -5.01
C ASN A 31 -2.98 -15.63 -4.34
N GLY A 32 -3.83 -14.65 -4.02
CA GLY A 32 -5.11 -14.89 -3.34
C GLY A 32 -5.01 -15.14 -1.83
N GLU A 33 -3.80 -15.18 -1.25
CA GLU A 33 -3.65 -15.30 0.21
C GLU A 33 -3.78 -13.94 0.90
N PHE A 34 -4.26 -13.98 2.14
CA PHE A 34 -4.34 -12.85 3.05
C PHE A 34 -3.55 -13.15 4.33
N VAL A 35 -2.64 -12.25 4.73
CA VAL A 35 -1.80 -12.43 5.91
C VAL A 35 -1.93 -11.25 6.87
N TYR A 36 -2.26 -11.56 8.12
CA TYR A 36 -2.19 -10.59 9.21
C TYR A 36 -0.83 -10.66 9.91
N VAL A 37 -0.12 -9.52 9.96
CA VAL A 37 1.10 -9.37 10.74
C VAL A 37 0.74 -8.82 12.11
N ILE A 38 0.77 -9.68 13.12
CA ILE A 38 0.40 -9.33 14.50
C ILE A 38 1.64 -9.23 15.39
N GLY A 39 1.57 -8.40 16.41
CA GLY A 39 2.67 -8.21 17.37
C GLY A 39 2.48 -6.94 18.21
N LYS A 40 3.27 -6.82 19.28
CA LYS A 40 3.26 -5.64 20.16
C LYS A 40 3.61 -4.36 19.41
N VAL A 41 3.23 -3.21 19.96
CA VAL A 41 3.69 -1.91 19.47
C VAL A 41 5.23 -1.89 19.53
N GLY A 42 5.85 -1.39 18.47
CA GLY A 42 7.33 -1.37 18.37
C GLY A 42 7.98 -2.68 17.92
N SER A 43 7.23 -3.75 17.65
CA SER A 43 7.79 -5.05 17.21
C SER A 43 8.30 -5.09 15.76
N GLY A 44 8.29 -3.98 15.04
CA GLY A 44 8.82 -3.90 13.67
C GLY A 44 7.83 -4.14 12.55
N LYS A 45 6.52 -4.26 12.81
CA LYS A 45 5.49 -4.47 11.78
C LYS A 45 5.53 -3.43 10.65
N SER A 46 5.46 -2.15 11.02
CA SER A 46 5.55 -1.06 10.03
C SER A 46 6.92 -1.01 9.34
N SER A 47 8.01 -1.39 10.04
CA SER A 47 9.34 -1.49 9.43
C SER A 47 9.41 -2.61 8.39
N LEU A 48 8.75 -3.73 8.65
CA LEU A 48 8.61 -4.82 7.67
C LEU A 48 7.88 -4.30 6.43
N LEU A 49 6.70 -3.72 6.58
CA LEU A 49 5.94 -3.18 5.45
C LEU A 49 6.74 -2.15 4.67
N LYS A 50 7.44 -1.21 5.36
CA LYS A 50 8.30 -0.20 4.75
C LYS A 50 9.46 -0.78 3.96
N SER A 51 10.01 -1.91 4.39
CA SER A 51 11.06 -2.59 3.62
C SER A 51 10.51 -3.25 2.35
N LEU A 52 9.26 -3.74 2.37
CA LEU A 52 8.66 -4.37 1.20
C LEU A 52 8.45 -3.39 0.02
N TYR A 53 8.27 -2.10 0.29
CA TYR A 53 8.24 -1.08 -0.76
C TYR A 53 9.51 -0.22 -0.82
N CYS A 54 10.61 -0.73 -0.25
CA CYS A 54 11.96 -0.15 -0.33
C CYS A 54 12.06 1.29 0.24
N GLU A 55 11.36 1.58 1.35
CA GLU A 55 11.58 2.79 2.14
C GLU A 55 12.70 2.55 3.17
N ILE A 56 12.72 1.36 3.78
CA ILE A 56 13.78 0.89 4.68
C ILE A 56 14.55 -0.21 3.97
N PRO A 57 15.90 -0.18 3.96
CA PRO A 57 16.69 -1.23 3.34
C PRO A 57 16.64 -2.52 4.15
N ILE A 58 16.70 -3.65 3.43
CA ILE A 58 16.91 -4.98 3.99
C ILE A 58 18.41 -5.22 4.05
N LEU A 59 18.94 -5.52 5.23
CA LEU A 59 20.39 -5.68 5.44
C LEU A 59 20.88 -7.08 5.14
N ARG A 60 20.11 -8.09 5.51
CA ARG A 60 20.49 -9.51 5.35
C ARG A 60 19.27 -10.34 4.97
N GLY A 61 19.55 -11.56 4.49
CA GLY A 61 18.54 -12.50 4.04
C GLY A 61 18.17 -12.34 2.59
N GLU A 62 17.21 -13.10 2.15
CA GLU A 62 16.64 -13.02 0.81
C GLU A 62 15.23 -12.45 0.86
N ALA A 63 14.96 -11.47 0.04
CA ALA A 63 13.65 -10.84 -0.06
C ALA A 63 13.27 -10.62 -1.52
N ARG A 64 12.15 -11.22 -1.93
CA ARG A 64 11.63 -11.11 -3.29
C ARG A 64 10.15 -10.75 -3.26
N ILE A 65 9.77 -9.81 -4.11
CA ILE A 65 8.37 -9.52 -4.43
C ILE A 65 8.21 -9.66 -5.94
N MET A 66 7.36 -10.60 -6.38
CA MET A 66 7.23 -10.94 -7.80
C MET A 66 8.63 -11.18 -8.41
N ASP A 67 8.98 -10.44 -9.46
CA ASP A 67 10.27 -10.54 -10.15
C ASP A 67 11.38 -9.67 -9.54
N TYR A 68 11.08 -8.93 -8.45
CA TYR A 68 12.03 -7.99 -7.85
C TYR A 68 12.74 -8.59 -6.65
N ASN A 69 14.08 -8.59 -6.69
CA ASN A 69 14.93 -8.90 -5.54
C ASN A 69 15.18 -7.60 -4.75
N LEU A 70 14.57 -7.49 -3.56
CA LEU A 70 14.61 -6.25 -2.76
C LEU A 70 16.00 -5.94 -2.20
N THR A 71 16.81 -6.97 -1.90
CA THR A 71 18.17 -6.79 -1.36
C THR A 71 19.16 -6.26 -2.40
N LYS A 72 18.85 -6.44 -3.70
CA LYS A 72 19.68 -6.02 -4.85
C LYS A 72 19.05 -4.87 -5.64
N MET A 73 17.94 -4.29 -5.15
CA MET A 73 17.19 -3.27 -5.85
C MET A 73 18.00 -1.98 -6.04
N LYS A 74 18.03 -1.47 -7.26
CA LYS A 74 18.61 -0.16 -7.54
C LYS A 74 17.55 0.93 -7.34
N ARG A 75 17.97 2.12 -6.89
CA ARG A 75 17.05 3.25 -6.65
C ARG A 75 16.16 3.58 -7.86
N LYS A 76 16.67 3.46 -9.07
CA LYS A 76 15.92 3.72 -10.31
C LYS A 76 14.77 2.72 -10.55
N ASP A 77 14.83 1.52 -9.96
CA ASP A 77 13.88 0.45 -10.18
C ASP A 77 12.73 0.47 -9.14
N ILE A 78 12.96 1.13 -7.99
CA ILE A 78 11.97 1.26 -6.90
C ILE A 78 10.61 1.82 -7.38
N PRO A 79 10.54 2.87 -8.22
CA PRO A 79 9.25 3.38 -8.72
C PRO A 79 8.46 2.33 -9.52
N TYR A 80 9.13 1.44 -10.23
CA TYR A 80 8.46 0.38 -11.00
C TYR A 80 7.88 -0.71 -10.10
N LEU A 81 8.58 -1.09 -9.03
CA LEU A 81 8.03 -1.97 -8.00
C LEU A 81 6.80 -1.31 -7.35
N ARG A 82 6.94 -0.07 -6.85
CA ARG A 82 5.85 0.63 -6.15
C ARG A 82 4.59 0.79 -6.98
N ARG A 83 4.69 0.88 -8.31
CA ARG A 83 3.52 0.89 -9.21
C ARG A 83 2.74 -0.42 -9.22
N LYS A 84 3.39 -1.55 -8.89
CA LYS A 84 2.76 -2.87 -8.81
C LYS A 84 2.18 -3.16 -7.43
N LEU A 85 2.41 -2.28 -6.44
CA LEU A 85 1.95 -2.40 -5.08
C LEU A 85 0.81 -1.41 -4.81
N GLY A 86 -0.21 -1.85 -4.08
CA GLY A 86 -1.17 -0.97 -3.42
C GLY A 86 -0.68 -0.71 -1.99
N ILE A 87 -0.52 0.54 -1.60
CA ILE A 87 -0.05 0.88 -0.26
C ILE A 87 -1.12 1.68 0.45
N VAL A 88 -1.58 1.15 1.58
CA VAL A 88 -2.52 1.80 2.51
C VAL A 88 -1.73 2.20 3.75
N PHE A 89 -1.55 3.50 3.94
CA PHE A 89 -0.81 4.07 5.07
C PHE A 89 -1.72 4.23 6.28
N GLN A 90 -1.15 4.14 7.49
CA GLN A 90 -1.84 4.41 8.75
C GLN A 90 -2.44 5.82 8.77
N ASP A 91 -1.65 6.83 8.39
CA ASP A 91 -2.14 8.18 8.16
C ASP A 91 -2.67 8.26 6.73
N PHE A 92 -3.81 8.86 6.53
CA PHE A 92 -4.48 8.90 5.21
C PHE A 92 -3.59 9.47 4.11
N GLN A 93 -2.70 10.42 4.43
CA GLN A 93 -1.76 11.06 3.49
C GLN A 93 -2.46 11.54 2.21
N LEU A 94 -3.66 12.08 2.35
CA LEU A 94 -4.35 12.76 1.27
C LEU A 94 -3.84 14.19 1.17
N LEU A 95 -3.65 14.66 -0.06
CA LEU A 95 -3.27 16.05 -0.34
C LEU A 95 -4.47 16.95 -0.02
N THR A 96 -4.32 17.81 0.98
CA THR A 96 -5.41 18.63 1.54
C THR A 96 -5.78 19.85 0.69
N ASP A 97 -4.91 20.20 -0.26
CA ASP A 97 -5.06 21.33 -1.19
C ASP A 97 -5.91 21.00 -2.43
N ARG A 98 -6.43 19.79 -2.54
CA ARG A 98 -7.15 19.32 -3.72
C ARG A 98 -8.23 18.29 -3.41
N SER A 99 -9.22 18.20 -4.31
CA SER A 99 -10.34 17.27 -4.17
C SER A 99 -9.90 15.80 -4.27
N VAL A 100 -10.81 14.89 -3.87
CA VAL A 100 -10.65 13.44 -4.00
C VAL A 100 -10.22 13.03 -5.41
N SER A 101 -10.97 13.43 -6.44
CA SER A 101 -10.63 13.10 -7.82
C SER A 101 -9.26 13.64 -8.22
N LYS A 102 -8.86 14.81 -7.74
CA LYS A 102 -7.54 15.39 -8.00
C LYS A 102 -6.41 14.67 -7.26
N ASN A 103 -6.67 14.15 -6.07
CA ASN A 103 -5.75 13.26 -5.36
C ASN A 103 -5.46 11.99 -6.18
N LEU A 104 -6.51 11.34 -6.69
CA LEU A 104 -6.39 10.13 -7.49
C LEU A 104 -5.74 10.41 -8.86
N GLU A 105 -6.14 11.50 -9.54
CA GLU A 105 -5.54 11.95 -10.80
C GLU A 105 -4.04 12.19 -10.67
N PHE A 106 -3.60 12.79 -9.55
CA PHE A 106 -2.19 13.03 -9.28
C PHE A 106 -1.37 11.75 -9.28
N VAL A 107 -1.86 10.70 -8.62
CA VAL A 107 -1.18 9.40 -8.57
C VAL A 107 -1.12 8.75 -9.96
N LEU A 108 -2.21 8.75 -10.72
CA LEU A 108 -2.23 8.19 -12.08
C LEU A 108 -1.23 8.89 -12.98
N LYS A 109 -1.19 10.23 -12.96
CA LYS A 109 -0.21 11.02 -13.74
C LYS A 109 1.23 10.72 -13.31
N ALA A 110 1.50 10.65 -12.01
CA ALA A 110 2.82 10.32 -11.48
C ALA A 110 3.27 8.90 -11.85
N THR A 111 2.32 7.99 -12.08
CA THR A 111 2.60 6.62 -12.50
C THR A 111 2.60 6.42 -14.03
N GLY A 112 2.46 7.50 -14.80
CA GLY A 112 2.68 7.51 -16.25
C GLY A 112 1.42 7.48 -17.11
N TRP A 113 0.22 7.61 -16.52
CA TRP A 113 -1.00 7.73 -17.29
C TRP A 113 -1.07 9.11 -17.99
N LYS A 114 -1.40 9.12 -19.28
CA LYS A 114 -1.38 10.33 -20.11
C LYS A 114 -2.76 10.75 -20.63
N LYS A 115 -3.60 9.78 -20.97
CA LYS A 115 -4.90 10.06 -21.60
C LYS A 115 -5.94 10.45 -20.56
N LYS A 116 -6.49 11.64 -20.68
CA LYS A 116 -7.48 12.19 -19.74
C LYS A 116 -8.75 11.34 -19.61
N SER A 117 -9.21 10.74 -20.71
CA SER A 117 -10.38 9.85 -20.71
C SER A 117 -10.15 8.59 -19.88
N GLU A 118 -8.99 7.92 -20.08
CA GLU A 118 -8.62 6.71 -19.33
C GLU A 118 -8.43 7.03 -17.84
N ILE A 119 -7.82 8.17 -17.51
CA ILE A 119 -7.65 8.63 -16.13
C ILE A 119 -9.00 8.81 -15.46
N LYS A 120 -9.94 9.53 -16.13
CA LYS A 120 -11.28 9.76 -15.61
C LYS A 120 -12.02 8.44 -15.36
N GLU A 121 -12.06 7.58 -16.37
CA GLU A 121 -12.71 6.26 -16.28
C GLU A 121 -12.14 5.44 -15.12
N ARG A 122 -10.82 5.45 -14.96
CA ARG A 122 -10.18 4.70 -13.86
C ARG A 122 -10.54 5.28 -12.48
N ILE A 123 -10.58 6.60 -12.34
CA ILE A 123 -11.01 7.26 -11.10
C ILE A 123 -12.46 6.89 -10.78
N ASP A 124 -13.37 7.03 -11.74
CA ASP A 124 -14.78 6.69 -11.57
C ASP A 124 -14.97 5.21 -11.19
N ASN A 125 -14.16 4.32 -11.76
CA ASN A 125 -14.19 2.89 -11.46
C ASN A 125 -13.76 2.63 -10.00
N VAL A 126 -12.59 3.10 -9.57
CA VAL A 126 -12.11 2.82 -8.20
C VAL A 126 -12.99 3.49 -7.14
N LEU A 127 -13.53 4.68 -7.40
CA LEU A 127 -14.48 5.32 -6.49
C LEU A 127 -15.77 4.50 -6.33
N ARG A 128 -16.26 3.91 -7.42
CA ARG A 128 -17.42 3.01 -7.35
C ARG A 128 -17.11 1.74 -6.56
N GLN A 129 -15.94 1.15 -6.74
CA GLN A 129 -15.52 -0.06 -6.00
C GLN A 129 -15.53 0.14 -4.48
N VAL A 130 -15.25 1.37 -4.01
CA VAL A 130 -15.23 1.70 -2.57
C VAL A 130 -16.50 2.42 -2.10
N GLY A 131 -17.54 2.53 -2.94
CA GLY A 131 -18.81 3.19 -2.60
C GLY A 131 -18.71 4.71 -2.44
N MET A 132 -17.77 5.36 -3.17
CA MET A 132 -17.48 6.79 -3.06
C MET A 132 -17.68 7.56 -4.38
N GLN A 133 -18.48 7.01 -5.31
CA GLN A 133 -18.70 7.57 -6.64
C GLN A 133 -19.18 9.01 -6.64
N ASP A 134 -19.97 9.40 -5.64
CA ASP A 134 -20.58 10.73 -5.52
C ASP A 134 -19.73 11.71 -4.68
N LYS A 135 -18.51 11.33 -4.30
CA LYS A 135 -17.62 12.11 -3.41
C LYS A 135 -16.38 12.66 -4.10
N GLY A 136 -16.21 12.44 -5.40
CA GLY A 136 -15.01 12.82 -6.15
C GLY A 136 -14.67 14.31 -6.11
N TYR A 137 -15.66 15.18 -5.97
CA TYR A 137 -15.49 16.63 -5.89
C TYR A 137 -15.14 17.15 -4.51
N LYS A 138 -15.36 16.35 -3.45
CA LYS A 138 -15.11 16.72 -2.06
C LYS A 138 -13.63 16.91 -1.78
N MET A 139 -13.33 17.81 -0.83
CA MET A 139 -12.01 17.96 -0.25
C MET A 139 -11.81 16.94 0.89
N PRO A 140 -10.58 16.51 1.21
CA PRO A 140 -10.35 15.54 2.29
C PRO A 140 -10.96 15.94 3.63
N HIS A 141 -10.90 17.21 4.00
CA HIS A 141 -11.44 17.71 5.27
C HIS A 141 -12.98 17.72 5.34
N GLU A 142 -13.68 17.53 4.23
CA GLU A 142 -15.14 17.40 4.16
C GLU A 142 -15.60 15.93 4.31
N LEU A 143 -14.66 15.00 4.47
CA LEU A 143 -14.92 13.56 4.58
C LEU A 143 -14.75 13.10 6.02
N SER A 144 -15.60 12.14 6.44
CA SER A 144 -15.36 11.40 7.68
C SER A 144 -14.09 10.56 7.60
N GLY A 145 -13.57 10.11 8.75
CA GLY A 145 -12.39 9.23 8.79
C GLY A 145 -12.59 7.96 7.95
N GLY A 146 -13.75 7.32 8.05
CA GLY A 146 -14.08 6.14 7.25
C GLY A 146 -14.17 6.43 5.74
N GLU A 147 -14.71 7.59 5.36
CA GLU A 147 -14.72 8.02 3.96
C GLU A 147 -13.30 8.30 3.45
N GLN A 148 -12.45 8.96 4.25
CA GLN A 148 -11.04 9.18 3.90
C GLN A 148 -10.32 7.85 3.71
N GLN A 149 -10.55 6.87 4.59
CA GLN A 149 -9.96 5.54 4.48
C GLN A 149 -10.40 4.83 3.18
N ARG A 150 -11.67 4.92 2.81
CA ARG A 150 -12.16 4.37 1.53
C ARG A 150 -11.45 5.02 0.33
N ILE A 151 -11.19 6.33 0.39
CA ILE A 151 -10.41 7.02 -0.66
C ILE A 151 -8.96 6.56 -0.69
N VAL A 152 -8.32 6.30 0.46
CA VAL A 152 -6.97 5.73 0.52
C VAL A 152 -6.93 4.34 -0.10
N ILE A 153 -7.95 3.52 0.16
CA ILE A 153 -8.09 2.20 -0.49
C ILE A 153 -8.28 2.36 -2.01
N ALA A 154 -9.16 3.26 -2.46
CA ALA A 154 -9.33 3.55 -3.89
C ALA A 154 -7.99 3.98 -4.54
N ARG A 155 -7.20 4.80 -3.84
CA ARG A 155 -5.86 5.21 -4.28
C ARG A 155 -4.92 4.01 -4.42
N ALA A 156 -4.94 3.09 -3.48
CA ALA A 156 -4.12 1.87 -3.53
C ALA A 156 -4.48 0.99 -4.73
N LEU A 157 -5.75 0.96 -5.15
CA LEU A 157 -6.25 0.15 -6.26
C LEU A 157 -5.98 0.74 -7.66
N LEU A 158 -5.56 2.00 -7.77
CA LEU A 158 -5.48 2.75 -9.04
C LEU A 158 -4.70 2.02 -10.15
N ASN A 159 -3.58 1.41 -9.84
CA ASN A 159 -2.71 0.75 -10.81
C ASN A 159 -2.94 -0.77 -10.91
N ASN A 160 -4.09 -1.30 -10.47
CA ASN A 160 -4.37 -2.73 -10.42
C ASN A 160 -3.24 -3.53 -9.75
N PRO A 161 -2.94 -3.25 -8.47
CA PRO A 161 -1.81 -3.87 -7.79
C PRO A 161 -1.99 -5.39 -7.69
N LYS A 162 -0.86 -6.11 -7.76
CA LYS A 162 -0.84 -7.56 -7.49
C LYS A 162 -0.74 -7.88 -6.01
N LEU A 163 -0.24 -6.94 -5.21
CA LEU A 163 -0.08 -7.07 -3.77
C LEU A 163 -0.50 -5.77 -3.09
N ILE A 164 -1.30 -5.86 -2.05
CA ILE A 164 -1.69 -4.73 -1.20
C ILE A 164 -0.96 -4.87 0.14
N LEU A 165 -0.30 -3.79 0.54
CA LEU A 165 0.36 -3.64 1.83
C LEU A 165 -0.42 -2.60 2.65
N ALA A 166 -0.96 -3.00 3.81
CA ALA A 166 -1.74 -2.11 4.66
C ALA A 166 -1.11 -2.03 6.06
N ASP A 167 -0.75 -0.83 6.48
CA ASP A 167 -0.23 -0.55 7.82
C ASP A 167 -1.34 0.04 8.67
N GLU A 168 -1.85 -0.74 9.63
CA GLU A 168 -2.94 -0.38 10.53
C GLU A 168 -4.15 0.30 9.83
N PRO A 169 -4.74 -0.34 8.79
CA PRO A 169 -5.74 0.30 7.92
C PRO A 169 -7.03 0.74 8.64
N THR A 170 -7.22 0.30 9.87
CA THR A 170 -8.39 0.63 10.71
C THR A 170 -8.02 1.37 11.98
N GLY A 171 -6.74 1.66 12.21
CA GLY A 171 -6.24 2.24 13.46
C GLY A 171 -6.82 3.62 13.82
N ASN A 172 -7.28 4.37 12.83
CA ASN A 172 -7.88 5.70 13.00
C ASN A 172 -9.42 5.70 12.88
N LEU A 173 -10.05 4.52 12.92
CA LEU A 173 -11.49 4.36 12.74
C LEU A 173 -12.14 3.81 14.00
N ASP A 174 -13.42 4.15 14.16
CA ASP A 174 -14.26 3.52 15.18
C ASP A 174 -14.50 2.02 14.86
N PRO A 175 -14.85 1.19 15.85
CA PRO A 175 -14.99 -0.26 15.68
C PRO A 175 -16.01 -0.67 14.62
N GLU A 176 -17.10 0.08 14.47
CA GLU A 176 -18.16 -0.23 13.50
C GLU A 176 -17.68 0.01 12.06
N THR A 177 -17.06 1.15 11.80
CA THR A 177 -16.46 1.49 10.52
C THR A 177 -15.29 0.55 10.17
N SER A 178 -14.49 0.15 11.17
CA SER A 178 -13.40 -0.81 11.00
C SER A 178 -13.89 -2.16 10.46
N GLY A 179 -15.00 -2.67 10.99
CA GLY A 179 -15.62 -3.92 10.53
C GLY A 179 -16.08 -3.89 9.07
N GLN A 180 -16.51 -2.72 8.57
CA GLN A 180 -16.92 -2.56 7.16
C GLN A 180 -15.75 -2.50 6.17
N ILE A 181 -14.57 -2.12 6.62
CA ILE A 181 -13.37 -1.99 5.77
C ILE A 181 -12.68 -3.34 5.55
N VAL A 182 -12.79 -4.27 6.51
CA VAL A 182 -12.09 -5.57 6.49
C VAL A 182 -12.91 -6.66 5.81
N GLN A 183 -14.20 -6.45 5.56
CA GLN A 183 -15.05 -7.35 4.76
C GLN A 183 -14.85 -7.14 3.26
#